data_1eaadd11a3fde63ca547713a3598a9cc
#
_entry.id   1eaadd11a3fde63ca547713a3598a9cc
#
_cell.length_a   1.000
_cell.length_b   1.000
_cell.length_c   1.000
_cell.angle_alpha   90.00
_cell.angle_beta   90.00
_cell.angle_gamma   90.00
#
_symmetry.space_group_name_H-M   'P 1'
#
loop_
_entity.id
_entity.type
_entity.pdbx_description
1 polymer ?
#
loop_
_entity_poly.entity_id
_entity_poly.type
_entity_poly.pdbx_seq_one_letter_code
_entity_poly.pdbx_strand_id
1 'polypeptide(L)'
;MATTRTMSVGDFLLRRIQETGVDKIFGVPGDFSLELVQQVEDGESLSWIGTCNELNASYAADGYARLTGLAALIVTHGVGALSAINGVAGSYSEHVPVICVCGSLPRRSIEQGRIMHHTLADQNHNGFLRAFSEVTVAQARLTPQNAAAEIDRVILSALQHKLPVYVEVPSDIAYLQIEVPTEPLTYAPPRSDPERLRACAAAIAERLTTAESAAILIDLDANRFGVADEIMRLAEKRQIPIAAISTSKGVIDETSPYFRGIYSGAGSSPVARDAVERSDCLLAVGVRRIDSTSGFFTDALPPDAIHLRSYSVDVGEENYQAVTLGEVLAAVTDALPSIDGAAPPTPDRQRARFFESPSGTLTQAAYWGSIQSFLREGDVLIAEDGTSSSGAMGLTLPPRCTFVTQAVWGSIGYSLGALLGTMIAAPQRRHLLFIGDGSFQLTAQELSTILRHDLKPVIFLINNGGYTIERTILGKTARYNDIANWAYAELPKVFRPDTAAESFVVRTVEELHNVLNTPHENMVFIESIMDPTDAPANLIAGGHASADLDYGPRGPQHRKGAQI
;
A
#
# COMPACT_ATOMS: atom_id res chain seq x y z
N MET A 1 20.49 -33.66 16.01
CA MET A 1 20.53 -33.39 14.57
C MET A 1 19.11 -33.07 14.15
N ALA A 2 18.88 -32.00 13.39
CA ALA A 2 17.55 -31.72 12.87
C ALA A 2 17.08 -32.89 12.01
N THR A 3 15.83 -33.30 12.15
CA THR A 3 15.25 -34.35 11.31
C THR A 3 15.07 -33.81 9.90
N THR A 4 15.44 -34.56 8.88
CA THR A 4 15.29 -34.21 7.47
C THR A 4 14.33 -35.18 6.77
N ARG A 5 13.77 -34.71 5.66
CA ARG A 5 12.99 -35.51 4.71
C ARG A 5 13.36 -35.12 3.29
N THR A 6 13.13 -36.01 2.35
CA THR A 6 13.33 -35.77 0.92
C THR A 6 12.10 -35.07 0.34
N MET A 7 12.29 -33.98 -0.41
CA MET A 7 11.22 -33.21 -1.06
C MET A 7 11.78 -32.51 -2.30
N SER A 8 10.96 -32.19 -3.30
CA SER A 8 11.44 -31.38 -4.41
C SER A 8 11.73 -29.93 -3.97
N VAL A 9 12.62 -29.27 -4.71
CA VAL A 9 12.95 -27.84 -4.42
C VAL A 9 11.69 -26.95 -4.48
N GLY A 10 10.84 -27.15 -5.49
CA GLY A 10 9.61 -26.37 -5.65
C GLY A 10 8.60 -26.65 -4.55
N ASP A 11 8.33 -27.94 -4.23
CA ASP A 11 7.42 -28.27 -3.13
C ASP A 11 7.90 -27.72 -1.78
N PHE A 12 9.22 -27.73 -1.56
CA PHE A 12 9.77 -27.15 -0.33
C PHE A 12 9.56 -25.63 -0.28
N LEU A 13 9.80 -24.91 -1.38
CA LEU A 13 9.53 -23.48 -1.46
C LEU A 13 8.04 -23.18 -1.21
N LEU A 14 7.15 -23.90 -1.87
CA LEU A 14 5.69 -23.72 -1.72
C LEU A 14 5.23 -24.04 -0.30
N ARG A 15 5.75 -25.11 0.30
CA ARG A 15 5.50 -25.44 1.70
C ARG A 15 5.95 -24.32 2.64
N ARG A 16 7.14 -23.75 2.45
CA ARG A 16 7.64 -22.65 3.28
C ARG A 16 6.79 -21.38 3.14
N ILE A 17 6.33 -21.09 1.93
CA ILE A 17 5.38 -20.00 1.69
C ILE A 17 4.06 -20.25 2.44
N GLN A 18 3.50 -21.46 2.33
CA GLN A 18 2.27 -21.83 3.03
C GLN A 18 2.42 -21.77 4.55
N GLU A 19 3.55 -22.20 5.12
CA GLU A 19 3.83 -22.15 6.56
C GLU A 19 3.82 -20.72 7.13
N THR A 20 3.93 -19.68 6.28
CA THR A 20 3.76 -18.27 6.67
C THR A 20 2.31 -17.80 6.73
N GLY A 21 1.36 -18.65 6.36
CA GLY A 21 -0.07 -18.30 6.30
C GLY A 21 -0.54 -17.82 4.92
N VAL A 22 0.33 -17.72 3.93
CA VAL A 22 -0.04 -17.44 2.53
C VAL A 22 -0.74 -18.68 1.94
N ASP A 23 -1.92 -18.48 1.35
CA ASP A 23 -2.71 -19.54 0.70
C ASP A 23 -3.00 -19.26 -0.79
N LYS A 24 -2.57 -18.12 -1.31
CA LYS A 24 -2.76 -17.71 -2.71
C LYS A 24 -1.43 -17.32 -3.36
N ILE A 25 -1.26 -17.74 -4.61
CA ILE A 25 -0.11 -17.39 -5.46
C ILE A 25 -0.64 -16.63 -6.68
N PHE A 26 -0.18 -15.41 -6.87
CA PHE A 26 -0.52 -14.59 -8.03
C PHE A 26 0.50 -14.81 -9.16
N GLY A 27 0.12 -14.56 -10.42
CA GLY A 27 1.10 -14.61 -11.48
C GLY A 27 0.56 -14.81 -12.88
N VAL A 28 1.50 -14.98 -13.80
CA VAL A 28 1.27 -15.35 -15.19
C VAL A 28 2.18 -16.53 -15.52
N PRO A 29 1.66 -17.64 -16.06
CA PRO A 29 2.49 -18.80 -16.38
C PRO A 29 3.41 -18.49 -17.56
N GLY A 30 4.63 -18.98 -17.51
CA GLY A 30 5.58 -18.98 -18.61
C GLY A 30 6.45 -20.23 -18.56
N ASP A 31 7.09 -20.59 -19.66
CA ASP A 31 7.77 -21.86 -19.84
C ASP A 31 8.81 -22.19 -18.74
N PHE A 32 9.57 -21.20 -18.26
CA PHE A 32 10.53 -21.41 -17.18
C PHE A 32 9.89 -21.55 -15.79
N SER A 33 8.62 -21.21 -15.63
CA SER A 33 7.89 -21.31 -14.36
C SER A 33 6.84 -22.42 -14.33
N LEU A 34 6.59 -23.14 -15.43
CA LEU A 34 5.50 -24.11 -15.56
C LEU A 34 5.56 -25.23 -14.50
N GLU A 35 6.75 -25.74 -14.19
CA GLU A 35 6.88 -26.77 -13.15
C GLU A 35 6.43 -26.27 -11.78
N LEU A 36 6.82 -25.05 -11.40
CA LEU A 36 6.37 -24.44 -10.14
C LEU A 36 4.86 -24.20 -10.11
N VAL A 37 4.30 -23.71 -11.22
CA VAL A 37 2.84 -23.48 -11.32
C VAL A 37 2.09 -24.81 -11.27
N GLN A 38 2.62 -25.87 -11.91
CA GLN A 38 2.04 -27.22 -11.83
C GLN A 38 2.07 -27.74 -10.39
N GLN A 39 3.17 -27.54 -9.66
CA GLN A 39 3.25 -27.94 -8.24
C GLN A 39 2.25 -27.16 -7.36
N VAL A 40 1.90 -25.90 -7.70
CA VAL A 40 0.80 -25.19 -7.03
C VAL A 40 -0.56 -25.82 -7.33
N GLU A 41 -0.81 -26.19 -8.60
CA GLU A 41 -2.08 -26.82 -9.02
C GLU A 41 -2.24 -28.24 -8.48
N ASP A 42 -1.15 -29.00 -8.40
CA ASP A 42 -1.14 -30.37 -7.86
C ASP A 42 -1.26 -30.41 -6.32
N GLY A 43 -0.97 -29.28 -5.67
CA GLY A 43 -1.06 -29.12 -4.21
C GLY A 43 -2.48 -28.78 -3.75
N GLU A 44 -2.82 -29.17 -2.51
CA GLU A 44 -4.13 -28.87 -1.91
C GLU A 44 -4.14 -27.56 -1.08
N SER A 45 -2.97 -26.98 -0.81
CA SER A 45 -2.81 -25.94 0.22
C SER A 45 -2.68 -24.53 -0.33
N LEU A 46 -2.27 -24.38 -1.57
CA LEU A 46 -2.11 -23.11 -2.27
C LEU A 46 -3.02 -23.07 -3.48
N SER A 47 -3.56 -21.89 -3.79
CA SER A 47 -4.39 -21.70 -4.97
C SER A 47 -3.76 -20.70 -5.92
N TRP A 48 -3.76 -21.02 -7.21
CA TRP A 48 -3.27 -20.14 -8.27
C TRP A 48 -4.30 -19.05 -8.63
N ILE A 49 -3.88 -17.79 -8.64
CA ILE A 49 -4.66 -16.64 -9.09
C ILE A 49 -3.94 -16.04 -10.30
N GLY A 50 -4.33 -16.49 -11.49
CA GLY A 50 -3.76 -15.97 -12.74
C GLY A 50 -4.31 -14.58 -13.05
N THR A 51 -3.43 -13.64 -13.34
CA THR A 51 -3.71 -12.24 -13.68
C THR A 51 -3.50 -11.96 -15.17
N CYS A 52 -3.90 -10.78 -15.65
CA CYS A 52 -3.76 -10.42 -17.06
C CYS A 52 -2.32 -10.10 -17.49
N ASN A 53 -1.48 -9.69 -16.56
CA ASN A 53 -0.04 -9.48 -16.73
C ASN A 53 0.67 -9.51 -15.38
N GLU A 54 2.01 -9.55 -15.38
CA GLU A 54 2.80 -9.69 -14.16
C GLU A 54 2.88 -8.41 -13.32
N LEU A 55 2.67 -7.24 -13.94
CA LEU A 55 2.50 -5.98 -13.21
C LEU A 55 1.25 -6.04 -12.34
N ASN A 56 0.13 -6.46 -12.91
CA ASN A 56 -1.11 -6.66 -12.17
C ASN A 56 -0.99 -7.75 -11.10
N ALA A 57 -0.21 -8.82 -11.39
CA ALA A 57 0.10 -9.85 -10.38
C ALA A 57 0.83 -9.27 -9.18
N SER A 58 1.81 -8.39 -9.41
CA SER A 58 2.57 -7.75 -8.33
C SER A 58 1.71 -6.76 -7.54
N TYR A 59 0.81 -6.01 -8.19
CA TYR A 59 -0.16 -5.14 -7.52
C TYR A 59 -1.19 -5.94 -6.71
N ALA A 60 -1.65 -7.08 -7.22
CA ALA A 60 -2.55 -7.96 -6.50
C ALA A 60 -1.86 -8.59 -5.27
N ALA A 61 -0.62 -9.04 -5.43
CA ALA A 61 0.19 -9.54 -4.32
C ALA A 61 0.40 -8.45 -3.25
N ASP A 62 0.71 -7.21 -3.65
CA ASP A 62 0.80 -6.07 -2.72
C ASP A 62 -0.51 -5.86 -1.95
N GLY A 63 -1.65 -5.75 -2.66
CA GLY A 63 -2.96 -5.58 -2.04
C GLY A 63 -3.31 -6.71 -1.07
N TYR A 64 -3.00 -7.96 -1.42
CA TYR A 64 -3.17 -9.12 -0.55
C TYR A 64 -2.29 -9.02 0.71
N ALA A 65 -0.99 -8.69 0.54
CA ALA A 65 -0.04 -8.59 1.64
C ALA A 65 -0.39 -7.47 2.64
N ARG A 66 -1.02 -6.38 2.18
CA ARG A 66 -1.48 -5.30 3.09
C ARG A 66 -2.51 -5.76 4.11
N LEU A 67 -3.28 -6.81 3.81
CA LEU A 67 -4.31 -7.37 4.71
C LEU A 67 -3.82 -8.61 5.45
N THR A 68 -2.93 -9.41 4.86
CA THR A 68 -2.47 -10.68 5.41
C THR A 68 -1.07 -10.66 6.01
N GLY A 69 -0.28 -9.63 5.69
CA GLY A 69 1.09 -9.44 6.18
C GLY A 69 2.19 -10.06 5.33
N LEU A 70 1.86 -10.86 4.30
CA LEU A 70 2.79 -11.41 3.30
C LEU A 70 2.02 -11.91 2.09
N ALA A 71 2.60 -11.83 0.91
CA ALA A 71 2.09 -12.44 -0.32
C ALA A 71 3.20 -13.12 -1.13
N ALA A 72 2.80 -13.89 -2.14
CA ALA A 72 3.72 -14.46 -3.11
C ALA A 72 3.17 -14.37 -4.53
N LEU A 73 4.07 -14.17 -5.49
CA LEU A 73 3.77 -14.29 -6.91
C LEU A 73 4.82 -15.14 -7.62
N ILE A 74 4.40 -15.80 -8.70
CA ILE A 74 5.29 -16.58 -9.58
C ILE A 74 5.25 -15.97 -10.98
N VAL A 75 6.43 -15.70 -11.54
CA VAL A 75 6.62 -15.13 -12.87
C VAL A 75 7.69 -15.89 -13.64
N THR A 76 7.73 -15.74 -14.97
CA THR A 76 8.80 -16.30 -15.78
C THR A 76 10.02 -15.38 -15.84
N HIS A 77 11.15 -15.93 -16.29
CA HIS A 77 12.41 -15.20 -16.45
C HIS A 77 12.31 -14.02 -17.41
N GLY A 78 13.07 -13.00 -17.13
CA GLY A 78 13.24 -11.83 -18.02
C GLY A 78 11.96 -11.03 -18.19
N VAL A 79 11.19 -11.34 -19.21
CA VAL A 79 9.98 -10.56 -19.57
C VAL A 79 8.95 -10.50 -18.46
N GLY A 80 8.69 -11.63 -17.77
CA GLY A 80 7.75 -11.66 -16.65
C GLY A 80 8.31 -10.94 -15.41
N ALA A 81 9.56 -11.25 -15.06
CA ALA A 81 10.22 -10.61 -13.92
C ALA A 81 10.31 -9.10 -14.09
N LEU A 82 10.74 -8.60 -15.27
CA LEU A 82 10.82 -7.16 -15.54
C LEU A 82 9.45 -6.48 -15.65
N SER A 83 8.41 -7.20 -16.06
CA SER A 83 7.03 -6.69 -16.01
C SER A 83 6.57 -6.49 -14.55
N ALA A 84 6.93 -7.40 -13.64
CA ALA A 84 6.57 -7.34 -12.23
C ALA A 84 7.39 -6.32 -11.41
N ILE A 85 8.61 -5.96 -11.84
CA ILE A 85 9.57 -5.19 -11.02
C ILE A 85 9.02 -3.85 -10.54
N ASN A 86 8.20 -3.17 -11.36
CA ASN A 86 7.58 -1.90 -10.99
C ASN A 86 6.67 -2.05 -9.76
N GLY A 87 5.83 -3.08 -9.71
CA GLY A 87 4.97 -3.34 -8.55
C GLY A 87 5.76 -3.81 -7.33
N VAL A 88 6.82 -4.60 -7.53
CA VAL A 88 7.74 -5.02 -6.43
C VAL A 88 8.48 -3.80 -5.86
N ALA A 89 8.89 -2.84 -6.69
CA ALA A 89 9.46 -1.58 -6.24
C ALA A 89 8.47 -0.74 -5.43
N GLY A 90 7.20 -0.71 -5.84
CA GLY A 90 6.12 -0.11 -5.06
C GLY A 90 5.95 -0.76 -3.68
N SER A 91 5.96 -2.10 -3.64
CA SER A 91 5.93 -2.85 -2.38
C SER A 91 7.15 -2.54 -1.49
N TYR A 92 8.35 -2.39 -2.09
CA TYR A 92 9.56 -2.00 -1.36
C TYR A 92 9.44 -0.60 -0.76
N SER A 93 8.98 0.36 -1.56
CA SER A 93 8.86 1.77 -1.14
C SER A 93 7.85 1.95 0.00
N GLU A 94 6.86 1.06 0.12
CA GLU A 94 5.78 1.15 1.11
C GLU A 94 5.81 0.03 2.17
N HIS A 95 6.95 -0.65 2.30
CA HIS A 95 7.18 -1.68 3.30
C HIS A 95 6.10 -2.78 3.28
N VAL A 96 5.85 -3.33 2.10
CA VAL A 96 4.90 -4.44 1.89
C VAL A 96 5.68 -5.69 1.55
N PRO A 97 5.68 -6.74 2.39
CA PRO A 97 6.45 -7.94 2.11
C PRO A 97 5.78 -8.79 1.03
N VAL A 98 6.52 -9.00 -0.06
CA VAL A 98 6.09 -9.81 -1.20
C VAL A 98 7.22 -10.75 -1.62
N ILE A 99 6.94 -12.03 -1.78
CA ILE A 99 7.89 -13.02 -2.30
C ILE A 99 7.70 -13.11 -3.80
N CYS A 100 8.61 -12.52 -4.57
CA CYS A 100 8.63 -12.64 -6.02
C CYS A 100 9.47 -13.87 -6.42
N VAL A 101 8.80 -14.93 -6.83
CA VAL A 101 9.42 -16.16 -7.32
C VAL A 101 9.51 -16.11 -8.84
N CYS A 102 10.71 -16.27 -9.36
CA CYS A 102 10.97 -16.27 -10.79
C CYS A 102 11.41 -17.66 -11.25
N GLY A 103 10.58 -18.35 -12.04
CA GLY A 103 11.05 -19.51 -12.79
C GLY A 103 12.12 -19.05 -13.78
N SER A 104 13.35 -19.55 -13.65
CA SER A 104 14.49 -19.01 -14.38
C SER A 104 15.13 -20.03 -15.31
N LEU A 105 16.12 -19.58 -16.08
CA LEU A 105 16.84 -20.38 -17.07
C LEU A 105 17.40 -21.68 -16.45
N PRO A 106 17.34 -22.80 -17.19
CA PRO A 106 17.98 -24.05 -16.76
C PRO A 106 19.48 -23.84 -16.49
N ARG A 107 19.97 -24.24 -15.33
CA ARG A 107 21.40 -24.16 -14.96
C ARG A 107 22.31 -24.74 -16.02
N ARG A 108 21.95 -25.92 -16.55
CA ARG A 108 22.71 -26.57 -17.60
C ARG A 108 22.87 -25.68 -18.85
N SER A 109 21.88 -24.90 -19.22
CA SER A 109 21.98 -23.98 -20.36
C SER A 109 22.90 -22.80 -20.06
N ILE A 110 22.85 -22.28 -18.83
CA ILE A 110 23.75 -21.20 -18.36
C ILE A 110 25.21 -21.71 -18.37
N GLU A 111 25.47 -22.90 -17.80
CA GLU A 111 26.79 -23.53 -17.72
C GLU A 111 27.40 -23.80 -19.11
N GLN A 112 26.56 -24.07 -20.10
CA GLN A 112 26.97 -24.29 -21.50
C GLN A 112 27.06 -22.98 -22.30
N GLY A 113 26.84 -21.83 -21.69
CA GLY A 113 26.90 -20.52 -22.38
C GLY A 113 25.87 -20.37 -23.49
N ARG A 114 24.72 -21.08 -23.40
CA ARG A 114 23.64 -20.97 -24.39
C ARG A 114 22.91 -19.65 -24.27
N ILE A 115 22.66 -19.02 -25.41
CA ILE A 115 21.77 -17.88 -25.50
C ILE A 115 20.33 -18.40 -25.54
N MET A 116 19.55 -18.05 -24.53
CA MET A 116 18.17 -18.46 -24.39
C MET A 116 17.24 -17.26 -24.71
N HIS A 117 15.99 -17.55 -25.07
CA HIS A 117 14.96 -16.51 -25.15
C HIS A 117 14.67 -15.94 -23.75
N HIS A 118 13.95 -14.84 -23.66
CA HIS A 118 13.69 -14.08 -22.41
C HIS A 118 14.97 -13.57 -21.73
N THR A 119 16.06 -13.43 -22.48
CA THR A 119 17.32 -12.80 -22.05
C THR A 119 17.65 -11.62 -22.96
N LEU A 120 18.66 -10.83 -22.60
CA LEU A 120 19.19 -9.76 -23.44
C LEU A 120 20.09 -10.26 -24.57
N ALA A 121 20.23 -11.58 -24.72
CA ALA A 121 21.08 -12.26 -25.68
C ALA A 121 22.59 -11.91 -25.60
N ASP A 122 23.04 -11.45 -24.43
CA ASP A 122 24.39 -10.98 -24.15
C ASP A 122 25.19 -11.93 -23.23
N GLN A 123 24.64 -13.11 -22.95
CA GLN A 123 25.17 -14.11 -21.99
C GLN A 123 25.30 -13.60 -20.54
N ASN A 124 24.73 -12.43 -20.22
CA ASN A 124 24.70 -11.90 -18.85
C ASN A 124 23.50 -12.43 -18.07
N HIS A 125 23.65 -13.59 -17.47
CA HIS A 125 22.58 -14.27 -16.72
C HIS A 125 22.34 -13.68 -15.31
N ASN A 126 23.07 -12.64 -14.90
CA ASN A 126 22.91 -11.99 -13.59
C ASN A 126 22.20 -10.64 -13.67
N GLY A 127 21.83 -10.18 -14.87
CA GLY A 127 21.27 -8.84 -15.09
C GLY A 127 20.00 -8.62 -14.28
N PHE A 128 19.07 -9.56 -14.32
CA PHE A 128 17.77 -9.40 -13.64
C PHE A 128 17.89 -9.58 -12.13
N LEU A 129 18.72 -10.49 -11.64
CA LEU A 129 19.00 -10.63 -10.21
C LEU A 129 19.56 -9.31 -9.63
N ARG A 130 20.49 -8.64 -10.37
CA ARG A 130 20.98 -7.32 -9.95
C ARG A 130 19.90 -6.23 -10.02
N ALA A 131 19.04 -6.24 -11.03
CA ALA A 131 17.93 -5.30 -11.10
C ALA A 131 17.01 -5.42 -9.88
N PHE A 132 16.67 -6.65 -9.48
CA PHE A 132 15.86 -6.89 -8.29
C PHE A 132 16.58 -6.58 -6.99
N SER A 133 17.93 -6.57 -6.94
CA SER A 133 18.65 -6.18 -5.72
C SER A 133 18.43 -4.73 -5.30
N GLU A 134 18.01 -3.86 -6.21
CA GLU A 134 17.68 -2.46 -5.92
C GLU A 134 16.30 -2.28 -5.27
N VAL A 135 15.41 -3.28 -5.43
CA VAL A 135 14.00 -3.18 -5.02
C VAL A 135 13.56 -4.34 -4.11
N THR A 136 14.51 -5.07 -3.53
CA THR A 136 14.24 -6.18 -2.61
C THR A 136 15.28 -6.23 -1.51
N VAL A 137 14.89 -6.67 -0.31
CA VAL A 137 15.80 -6.76 0.85
C VAL A 137 16.72 -7.99 0.81
N ALA A 138 16.30 -9.04 0.10
CA ALA A 138 17.09 -10.25 -0.07
C ALA A 138 16.76 -10.92 -1.41
N GLN A 139 17.79 -11.51 -2.04
CA GLN A 139 17.68 -12.25 -3.30
C GLN A 139 18.40 -13.60 -3.19
N ALA A 140 17.92 -14.58 -3.95
CA ALA A 140 18.60 -15.85 -4.10
C ALA A 140 18.42 -16.42 -5.51
N ARG A 141 19.46 -17.05 -6.06
CA ARG A 141 19.35 -18.03 -7.15
C ARG A 141 19.57 -19.40 -6.56
N LEU A 142 18.57 -20.25 -6.70
CA LEU A 142 18.59 -21.57 -6.08
C LEU A 142 19.46 -22.55 -6.86
N THR A 143 20.08 -23.46 -6.11
CA THR A 143 20.76 -24.68 -6.56
C THR A 143 20.33 -25.82 -5.65
N PRO A 144 20.47 -27.10 -6.04
CA PRO A 144 20.13 -28.20 -5.14
C PRO A 144 20.87 -28.16 -3.79
N GLN A 145 22.06 -27.53 -3.75
CA GLN A 145 22.91 -27.47 -2.56
C GLN A 145 22.51 -26.33 -1.60
N ASN A 146 22.01 -25.20 -2.11
CA ASN A 146 21.70 -24.06 -1.28
C ASN A 146 20.19 -23.87 -1.04
N ALA A 147 19.32 -24.57 -1.77
CA ALA A 147 17.89 -24.29 -1.83
C ALA A 147 17.24 -24.24 -0.45
N ALA A 148 17.48 -25.26 0.41
CA ALA A 148 16.83 -25.31 1.72
C ALA A 148 17.19 -24.08 2.60
N ALA A 149 18.47 -23.72 2.64
CA ALA A 149 18.94 -22.59 3.45
C ALA A 149 18.52 -21.23 2.88
N GLU A 150 18.61 -21.05 1.54
CA GLU A 150 18.28 -19.79 0.89
C GLU A 150 16.78 -19.49 0.88
N ILE A 151 15.92 -20.50 0.72
CA ILE A 151 14.48 -20.36 0.83
C ILE A 151 14.10 -19.85 2.22
N ASP A 152 14.60 -20.50 3.28
CA ASP A 152 14.33 -20.07 4.65
C ASP A 152 14.87 -18.64 4.90
N ARG A 153 16.09 -18.35 4.47
CA ARG A 153 16.72 -17.03 4.64
C ARG A 153 15.93 -15.88 4.00
N VAL A 154 15.51 -16.04 2.73
CA VAL A 154 14.80 -14.94 2.03
C VAL A 154 13.40 -14.73 2.58
N ILE A 155 12.66 -15.81 2.91
CA ILE A 155 11.33 -15.68 3.51
C ILE A 155 11.40 -15.00 4.89
N LEU A 156 12.36 -15.41 5.74
CA LEU A 156 12.57 -14.78 7.04
C LEU A 156 12.99 -13.30 6.89
N SER A 157 13.77 -12.97 5.87
CA SER A 157 14.13 -11.55 5.58
C SER A 157 12.90 -10.72 5.23
N ALA A 158 11.96 -11.25 4.42
CA ALA A 158 10.71 -10.55 4.10
C ALA A 158 9.87 -10.29 5.34
N LEU A 159 9.72 -11.29 6.20
CA LEU A 159 8.96 -11.18 7.46
C LEU A 159 9.58 -10.18 8.44
N GLN A 160 10.90 -10.20 8.57
CA GLN A 160 11.63 -9.35 9.50
C GLN A 160 11.61 -7.88 9.07
N HIS A 161 11.90 -7.61 7.81
CA HIS A 161 12.08 -6.23 7.33
C HIS A 161 10.79 -5.61 6.78
N LYS A 162 9.73 -6.42 6.60
CA LYS A 162 8.49 -6.01 5.94
C LYS A 162 8.73 -5.46 4.54
N LEU A 163 9.64 -6.12 3.80
CA LEU A 163 10.08 -5.73 2.47
C LEU A 163 10.03 -6.93 1.50
N PRO A 164 9.89 -6.68 0.20
CA PRO A 164 9.87 -7.76 -0.79
C PRO A 164 11.23 -8.45 -0.92
N VAL A 165 11.15 -9.69 -1.41
CA VAL A 165 12.31 -10.55 -1.71
C VAL A 165 12.17 -11.17 -3.09
N TYR A 166 13.29 -11.60 -3.69
CA TYR A 166 13.32 -12.18 -5.02
C TYR A 166 14.05 -13.53 -5.04
N VAL A 167 13.40 -14.55 -5.61
CA VAL A 167 13.95 -15.91 -5.66
C VAL A 167 13.91 -16.43 -7.10
N GLU A 168 15.06 -16.69 -7.68
CA GLU A 168 15.18 -17.39 -8.96
C GLU A 168 15.25 -18.91 -8.73
N VAL A 169 14.31 -19.62 -9.33
CA VAL A 169 14.24 -21.08 -9.33
C VAL A 169 14.52 -21.57 -10.76
N PRO A 170 15.74 -22.06 -11.07
CA PRO A 170 16.03 -22.64 -12.37
C PRO A 170 15.07 -23.77 -12.71
N SER A 171 14.53 -23.77 -13.93
CA SER A 171 13.48 -24.71 -14.35
C SER A 171 13.93 -26.19 -14.31
N ASP A 172 15.23 -26.43 -14.41
CA ASP A 172 15.80 -27.79 -14.34
C ASP A 172 16.09 -28.28 -12.92
N ILE A 173 15.72 -27.50 -11.87
CA ILE A 173 15.87 -27.94 -10.49
C ILE A 173 14.57 -27.98 -9.68
N ALA A 174 13.50 -27.36 -10.13
CA ALA A 174 12.25 -27.25 -9.38
C ALA A 174 11.73 -28.64 -8.91
N TYR A 175 11.85 -29.66 -9.74
CA TYR A 175 11.42 -31.03 -9.48
C TYR A 175 12.49 -31.91 -8.79
N LEU A 176 13.73 -31.42 -8.64
CA LEU A 176 14.80 -32.23 -8.06
C LEU A 176 14.59 -32.43 -6.55
N GLN A 177 14.79 -33.68 -6.14
CA GLN A 177 14.67 -34.08 -4.74
C GLN A 177 15.91 -33.65 -3.95
N ILE A 178 15.69 -32.99 -2.82
CA ILE A 178 16.73 -32.58 -1.88
C ILE A 178 16.35 -32.94 -0.44
N GLU A 179 17.32 -33.02 0.44
CA GLU A 179 17.09 -33.17 1.88
C GLU A 179 16.71 -31.81 2.47
N VAL A 180 15.54 -31.74 3.12
CA VAL A 180 14.99 -30.50 3.72
C VAL A 180 14.60 -30.70 5.19
N PRO A 181 14.62 -29.65 6.03
CA PRO A 181 14.14 -29.74 7.40
C PRO A 181 12.67 -30.21 7.47
N THR A 182 12.36 -31.08 8.43
CA THR A 182 10.97 -31.48 8.72
C THR A 182 10.23 -30.43 9.54
N GLU A 183 10.95 -29.70 10.38
CA GLU A 183 10.40 -28.64 11.24
C GLU A 183 9.79 -27.51 10.41
N PRO A 184 8.62 -26.98 10.82
CA PRO A 184 8.04 -25.82 10.18
C PRO A 184 8.96 -24.59 10.25
N LEU A 185 8.83 -23.69 9.26
CA LEU A 185 9.48 -22.39 9.31
C LEU A 185 8.92 -21.59 10.49
N THR A 186 9.78 -21.23 11.41
CA THR A 186 9.38 -20.41 12.56
C THR A 186 10.02 -19.04 12.46
N TYR A 187 9.19 -18.00 12.36
CA TYR A 187 9.65 -16.63 12.46
C TYR A 187 9.61 -16.17 13.93
N ALA A 188 10.75 -15.85 14.48
CA ALA A 188 10.87 -15.19 15.77
C ALA A 188 11.20 -13.70 15.54
N PRO A 189 10.29 -12.76 15.87
CA PRO A 189 10.58 -11.33 15.73
C PRO A 189 11.85 -10.97 16.53
N PRO A 190 12.68 -10.05 16.04
CA PRO A 190 13.78 -9.52 16.82
C PRO A 190 13.32 -9.00 18.18
N ARG A 191 14.17 -9.16 19.18
CA ARG A 191 13.95 -8.63 20.53
C ARG A 191 14.88 -7.47 20.76
N SER A 192 14.41 -6.50 21.52
CA SER A 192 15.24 -5.38 21.96
C SER A 192 16.35 -5.84 22.91
N ASP A 193 17.50 -5.19 22.80
CA ASP A 193 18.51 -5.25 23.86
C ASP A 193 17.92 -4.68 25.16
N PRO A 194 17.92 -5.43 26.28
CA PRO A 194 17.20 -5.03 27.49
C PRO A 194 17.76 -3.77 28.17
N GLU A 195 19.06 -3.48 28.03
CA GLU A 195 19.67 -2.29 28.63
C GLU A 195 19.35 -1.06 27.80
N ARG A 196 19.46 -1.19 26.47
CA ARG A 196 19.13 -0.11 25.52
C ARG A 196 17.63 0.20 25.57
N LEU A 197 16.78 -0.81 25.66
CA LEU A 197 15.32 -0.62 25.80
C LEU A 197 14.98 0.18 27.05
N ARG A 198 15.57 -0.17 28.20
CA ARG A 198 15.34 0.56 29.45
C ARG A 198 15.83 2.01 29.37
N ALA A 199 17.03 2.24 28.82
CA ALA A 199 17.57 3.58 28.64
C ALA A 199 16.71 4.42 27.68
N CYS A 200 16.35 3.86 26.53
CA CYS A 200 15.49 4.51 25.54
C CYS A 200 14.10 4.86 26.13
N ALA A 201 13.45 3.90 26.79
CA ALA A 201 12.14 4.13 27.41
C ALA A 201 12.19 5.20 28.52
N ALA A 202 13.27 5.24 29.31
CA ALA A 202 13.46 6.26 30.35
C ALA A 202 13.64 7.65 29.72
N ALA A 203 14.44 7.79 28.68
CA ALA A 203 14.65 9.06 27.97
C ALA A 203 13.35 9.60 27.35
N ILE A 204 12.57 8.74 26.70
CA ILE A 204 11.25 9.13 26.14
C ILE A 204 10.27 9.51 27.26
N ALA A 205 10.21 8.71 28.34
CA ALA A 205 9.32 8.97 29.46
C ALA A 205 9.64 10.29 30.18
N GLU A 206 10.93 10.65 30.31
CA GLU A 206 11.35 11.94 30.85
C GLU A 206 10.85 13.10 29.98
N ARG A 207 11.04 13.02 28.66
CA ARG A 207 10.54 14.01 27.69
C ARG A 207 9.03 14.17 27.78
N LEU A 208 8.26 13.06 27.80
CA LEU A 208 6.80 13.07 27.92
C LEU A 208 6.29 13.56 29.29
N THR A 209 7.10 13.45 30.34
CA THR A 209 6.74 13.93 31.68
C THR A 209 6.95 15.43 31.83
N THR A 210 7.97 15.97 31.20
CA THR A 210 8.31 17.39 31.24
C THR A 210 7.58 18.23 30.20
N ALA A 211 7.00 17.60 29.19
CA ALA A 211 6.28 18.26 28.11
C ALA A 211 5.00 18.95 28.63
N GLU A 212 4.75 20.18 28.16
CA GLU A 212 3.48 20.89 28.35
C GLU A 212 2.42 20.42 27.33
N SER A 213 2.88 20.00 26.15
CA SER A 213 2.05 19.50 25.05
C SER A 213 2.77 18.38 24.29
N ALA A 214 2.20 17.21 24.28
CA ALA A 214 2.73 16.08 23.52
C ALA A 214 1.79 15.71 22.36
N ALA A 215 2.36 15.13 21.28
CA ALA A 215 1.59 14.55 20.17
C ALA A 215 2.26 13.29 19.63
N ILE A 216 1.46 12.45 18.98
CA ILE A 216 1.95 11.30 18.22
C ILE A 216 1.61 11.51 16.75
N LEU A 217 2.62 11.42 15.89
CA LEU A 217 2.45 11.40 14.44
C LEU A 217 2.83 10.01 13.94
N ILE A 218 1.89 9.32 13.27
CA ILE A 218 2.09 7.97 12.77
C ILE A 218 2.24 7.93 11.25
N ASP A 219 3.05 7.00 10.76
CA ASP A 219 3.18 6.67 9.35
C ASP A 219 3.06 5.14 9.15
N LEU A 220 3.26 4.66 7.95
CA LEU A 220 2.93 3.30 7.51
C LEU A 220 3.54 2.19 8.39
N ASP A 221 4.71 2.39 9.00
CA ASP A 221 5.33 1.38 9.87
C ASP A 221 4.48 1.07 11.12
N ALA A 222 3.62 2.00 11.56
CA ALA A 222 2.67 1.73 12.62
C ALA A 222 1.72 0.55 12.27
N ASN A 223 1.30 0.48 11.00
CA ASN A 223 0.52 -0.64 10.47
C ASN A 223 1.41 -1.87 10.21
N ARG A 224 2.52 -1.69 9.49
CA ARG A 224 3.38 -2.81 9.05
C ARG A 224 3.95 -3.62 10.20
N PHE A 225 4.22 -2.97 11.33
CA PHE A 225 4.72 -3.61 12.55
C PHE A 225 3.63 -3.86 13.60
N GLY A 226 2.36 -3.55 13.28
CA GLY A 226 1.20 -3.91 14.11
C GLY A 226 1.18 -3.23 15.47
N VAL A 227 1.61 -1.96 15.57
CA VAL A 227 1.74 -1.25 16.86
C VAL A 227 0.60 -0.27 17.15
N ALA A 228 -0.51 -0.37 16.43
CA ALA A 228 -1.67 0.51 16.63
C ALA A 228 -2.22 0.47 18.07
N ASP A 229 -2.30 -0.73 18.66
CA ASP A 229 -2.80 -0.91 20.02
C ASP A 229 -1.84 -0.31 21.08
N GLU A 230 -0.52 -0.42 20.87
CA GLU A 230 0.49 0.20 21.73
C GLU A 230 0.39 1.73 21.68
N ILE A 231 0.21 2.29 20.46
CA ILE A 231 0.02 3.73 20.26
C ILE A 231 -1.25 4.20 20.98
N MET A 232 -2.35 3.50 20.81
CA MET A 232 -3.61 3.85 21.46
C MET A 232 -3.51 3.78 22.98
N ARG A 233 -2.89 2.72 23.54
CA ARG A 233 -2.67 2.59 25.00
C ARG A 233 -1.85 3.76 25.57
N LEU A 234 -0.79 4.18 24.85
CA LEU A 234 0.01 5.34 25.25
C LEU A 234 -0.81 6.63 25.20
N ALA A 235 -1.54 6.83 24.09
CA ALA A 235 -2.39 8.00 23.89
C ALA A 235 -3.49 8.11 24.97
N GLU A 236 -4.17 7.02 25.28
CA GLU A 236 -5.20 6.97 26.32
C GLU A 236 -4.62 7.22 27.72
N LYS A 237 -3.52 6.56 28.06
CA LYS A 237 -2.87 6.68 29.37
C LYS A 237 -2.38 8.09 29.65
N ARG A 238 -1.93 8.79 28.61
CA ARG A 238 -1.31 10.13 28.71
C ARG A 238 -2.13 11.26 28.12
N GLN A 239 -3.34 10.97 27.61
CA GLN A 239 -4.22 11.94 26.96
C GLN A 239 -3.56 12.65 25.75
N ILE A 240 -2.75 11.93 24.98
CA ILE A 240 -1.96 12.47 23.87
C ILE A 240 -2.75 12.40 22.56
N PRO A 241 -2.87 13.51 21.80
CA PRO A 241 -3.48 13.50 20.48
C PRO A 241 -2.62 12.73 19.45
N ILE A 242 -3.30 12.10 18.49
CA ILE A 242 -2.69 11.34 17.39
C ILE A 242 -3.06 11.99 16.06
N ALA A 243 -2.08 12.26 15.22
CA ALA A 243 -2.26 12.57 13.81
C ALA A 243 -1.65 11.46 12.95
N ALA A 244 -2.14 11.29 11.72
CA ALA A 244 -1.65 10.27 10.80
C ALA A 244 -1.16 10.91 9.50
N ILE A 245 -0.08 10.39 8.95
CA ILE A 245 0.30 10.65 7.55
C ILE A 245 -0.69 9.91 6.63
N SER A 246 -0.86 10.36 5.39
CA SER A 246 -1.79 9.77 4.41
C SER A 246 -1.62 8.27 4.21
N THR A 247 -0.38 7.78 4.26
CA THR A 247 0.01 6.37 4.16
C THR A 247 -0.46 5.48 5.31
N SER A 248 -0.84 6.09 6.44
CA SER A 248 -1.34 5.41 7.64
C SER A 248 -2.80 5.73 7.96
N LYS A 249 -3.55 6.25 6.97
CA LYS A 249 -5.00 6.47 7.12
C LYS A 249 -5.71 5.16 7.47
N GLY A 250 -6.59 5.20 8.49
CA GLY A 250 -7.35 4.03 8.96
C GLY A 250 -6.56 3.04 9.85
N VAL A 251 -5.30 3.32 10.18
CA VAL A 251 -4.52 2.51 11.14
C VAL A 251 -5.05 2.70 12.56
N ILE A 252 -5.39 3.92 12.91
CA ILE A 252 -6.07 4.25 14.17
C ILE A 252 -7.54 4.49 13.86
N ASP A 253 -8.40 4.10 14.80
CA ASP A 253 -9.84 4.40 14.71
C ASP A 253 -10.04 5.92 14.59
N GLU A 254 -10.49 6.35 13.42
CA GLU A 254 -10.68 7.78 13.15
C GLU A 254 -11.85 8.38 13.94
N THR A 255 -12.69 7.58 14.58
CA THR A 255 -13.75 8.05 15.49
C THR A 255 -13.24 8.28 16.91
N SER A 256 -12.03 7.84 17.24
CA SER A 256 -11.40 8.03 18.54
C SER A 256 -11.28 9.51 18.92
N PRO A 257 -11.56 9.90 20.17
CA PRO A 257 -11.39 11.27 20.64
C PRO A 257 -9.92 11.73 20.63
N TYR A 258 -8.95 10.82 20.51
CA TYR A 258 -7.52 11.14 20.40
C TYR A 258 -7.07 11.45 18.99
N PHE A 259 -7.76 10.96 17.97
CA PHE A 259 -7.38 11.19 16.58
C PHE A 259 -7.66 12.63 16.14
N ARG A 260 -6.72 13.30 15.49
CA ARG A 260 -6.79 14.70 15.04
C ARG A 260 -6.96 14.86 13.53
N GLY A 261 -6.76 13.80 12.78
CA GLY A 261 -6.88 13.81 11.31
C GLY A 261 -5.57 13.50 10.60
N ILE A 262 -5.59 13.69 9.28
CA ILE A 262 -4.42 13.49 8.43
C ILE A 262 -3.54 14.74 8.47
N TYR A 263 -2.25 14.54 8.70
CA TYR A 263 -1.23 15.57 8.65
C TYR A 263 -0.48 15.52 7.31
N SER A 264 -0.39 16.65 6.64
CA SER A 264 0.32 16.85 5.37
C SER A 264 0.77 18.32 5.28
N GLY A 265 1.62 18.76 6.20
CA GLY A 265 2.13 20.12 6.25
C GLY A 265 1.05 21.20 6.13
N ALA A 266 1.22 22.16 5.23
CA ALA A 266 0.26 23.24 4.98
C ALA A 266 -1.12 22.74 4.49
N GLY A 267 -1.20 21.53 3.91
CA GLY A 267 -2.46 20.91 3.46
C GLY A 267 -3.30 20.30 4.58
N SER A 268 -2.80 20.28 5.81
CA SER A 268 -3.48 19.71 6.97
C SER A 268 -4.68 20.56 7.42
N SER A 269 -5.65 19.90 8.07
CA SER A 269 -6.64 20.66 8.85
C SER A 269 -5.96 21.43 9.98
N PRO A 270 -6.49 22.59 10.41
CA PRO A 270 -5.91 23.35 11.53
C PRO A 270 -5.73 22.49 12.79
N VAL A 271 -6.67 21.59 13.08
CA VAL A 271 -6.63 20.72 14.26
C VAL A 271 -5.45 19.72 14.19
N ALA A 272 -5.24 19.08 13.05
CA ALA A 272 -4.13 18.17 12.87
C ALA A 272 -2.79 18.92 12.87
N ARG A 273 -2.75 20.06 12.19
CA ARG A 273 -1.57 20.89 12.10
C ARG A 273 -1.12 21.44 13.47
N ASP A 274 -2.04 22.03 14.22
CA ASP A 274 -1.74 22.58 15.54
C ASP A 274 -1.29 21.49 16.51
N ALA A 275 -1.91 20.29 16.47
CA ALA A 275 -1.51 19.17 17.31
C ALA A 275 -0.06 18.72 17.07
N VAL A 276 0.39 18.72 15.81
CA VAL A 276 1.73 18.26 15.44
C VAL A 276 2.77 19.38 15.57
N GLU A 277 2.53 20.54 14.95
CA GLU A 277 3.55 21.58 14.80
C GLU A 277 3.76 22.42 16.07
N ARG A 278 2.77 22.44 16.99
CA ARG A 278 2.88 23.17 18.26
C ARG A 278 3.19 22.29 19.47
N SER A 279 3.37 20.99 19.26
CA SER A 279 3.79 20.09 20.34
C SER A 279 5.25 20.37 20.72
N ASP A 280 5.55 20.37 22.02
CA ASP A 280 6.91 20.46 22.54
C ASP A 280 7.54 19.06 22.79
N CYS A 281 6.75 17.99 22.57
CA CYS A 281 7.23 16.62 22.54
C CYS A 281 6.46 15.83 21.46
N LEU A 282 7.01 15.72 20.27
CA LEU A 282 6.44 14.94 19.18
C LEU A 282 7.05 13.54 19.13
N LEU A 283 6.22 12.50 19.22
CA LEU A 283 6.59 11.12 18.90
C LEU A 283 6.29 10.85 17.43
N ALA A 284 7.30 10.79 16.58
CA ALA A 284 7.21 10.48 15.17
C ALA A 284 7.41 8.97 14.94
N VAL A 285 6.31 8.22 14.81
CA VAL A 285 6.28 6.76 14.73
C VAL A 285 6.36 6.30 13.28
N GLY A 286 7.53 5.83 12.85
CA GLY A 286 7.78 5.36 11.49
C GLY A 286 7.75 6.46 10.43
N VAL A 287 7.76 7.72 10.82
CA VAL A 287 7.57 8.86 9.91
C VAL A 287 8.72 9.01 8.94
N ARG A 288 8.39 9.02 7.65
CA ARG A 288 9.28 9.32 6.54
C ARG A 288 8.82 10.61 5.86
N ARG A 289 9.70 11.60 5.78
CA ARG A 289 9.40 12.86 5.10
C ARG A 289 9.64 12.70 3.60
N ILE A 290 8.54 12.62 2.88
CA ILE A 290 8.50 12.51 1.42
C ILE A 290 7.67 13.70 0.91
N ASP A 291 7.96 14.22 -0.25
CA ASP A 291 7.23 15.32 -0.88
C ASP A 291 5.72 15.12 -0.85
N SER A 292 5.23 13.99 -1.38
CA SER A 292 3.80 13.67 -1.47
C SER A 292 3.09 13.53 -0.11
N THR A 293 3.81 13.20 0.95
CA THR A 293 3.24 12.98 2.30
C THR A 293 3.45 14.14 3.26
N SER A 294 4.48 14.98 3.02
CA SER A 294 4.81 16.16 3.84
C SER A 294 4.15 17.46 3.36
N GLY A 295 3.26 17.36 2.35
CA GLY A 295 2.70 18.54 1.68
C GLY A 295 3.76 19.34 0.94
N PHE A 296 4.63 18.63 0.19
CA PHE A 296 5.77 19.19 -0.55
C PHE A 296 6.76 19.95 0.34
N PHE A 297 7.11 19.31 1.48
CA PHE A 297 8.03 19.85 2.49
C PHE A 297 7.56 21.17 3.13
N THR A 298 6.26 21.41 3.17
CA THR A 298 5.66 22.52 3.94
C THR A 298 5.39 22.15 5.40
N ASP A 299 5.72 20.92 5.80
CA ASP A 299 5.64 20.43 7.17
C ASP A 299 6.67 21.13 8.08
N ALA A 300 6.22 21.49 9.28
CA ALA A 300 7.07 22.14 10.30
C ALA A 300 7.09 21.29 11.57
N LEU A 301 7.68 20.08 11.46
CA LEU A 301 7.84 19.20 12.61
C LEU A 301 8.80 19.84 13.63
N PRO A 302 8.54 19.69 14.95
CA PRO A 302 9.48 20.12 15.98
C PRO A 302 10.89 19.56 15.72
N PRO A 303 11.94 20.38 15.81
CA PRO A 303 13.30 19.97 15.45
C PRO A 303 13.88 18.89 16.38
N ASP A 304 13.32 18.77 17.58
CA ASP A 304 13.69 17.80 18.60
C ASP A 304 12.68 16.66 18.72
N ALA A 305 11.90 16.41 17.66
CA ALA A 305 10.97 15.28 17.58
C ALA A 305 11.72 13.95 17.85
N ILE A 306 11.05 13.06 18.58
CA ILE A 306 11.55 11.72 18.86
C ILE A 306 11.17 10.81 17.71
N HIS A 307 12.17 10.28 16.98
CA HIS A 307 11.94 9.44 15.82
C HIS A 307 12.01 7.94 16.19
N LEU A 308 10.85 7.29 16.24
CA LEU A 308 10.76 5.85 16.47
C LEU A 308 10.71 5.13 15.12
N ARG A 309 11.77 4.37 14.82
CA ARG A 309 11.86 3.51 13.62
C ARG A 309 11.66 2.05 14.01
N SER A 310 11.57 1.17 13.05
CA SER A 310 11.31 -0.26 13.26
C SER A 310 12.28 -0.91 14.26
N TYR A 311 13.58 -0.53 14.22
CA TYR A 311 14.66 -1.15 15.02
C TYR A 311 15.61 -0.14 15.68
N SER A 312 15.25 1.13 15.70
CA SER A 312 16.05 2.18 16.34
C SER A 312 15.19 3.38 16.74
N VAL A 313 15.67 4.16 17.70
CA VAL A 313 15.00 5.39 18.15
C VAL A 313 16.03 6.50 18.30
N ASP A 314 15.69 7.71 17.81
CA ASP A 314 16.44 8.93 18.07
C ASP A 314 15.72 9.78 19.11
N VAL A 315 16.41 10.16 20.18
CA VAL A 315 15.94 11.07 21.23
C VAL A 315 16.97 12.19 21.37
N GLY A 316 16.70 13.36 20.78
CA GLY A 316 17.70 14.41 20.70
C GLY A 316 18.94 13.97 19.91
N GLU A 317 20.12 14.06 20.53
CA GLU A 317 21.40 13.61 19.93
C GLU A 317 21.69 12.11 20.14
N GLU A 318 20.91 11.43 20.99
CA GLU A 318 21.11 10.01 21.29
C GLU A 318 20.39 9.12 20.29
N ASN A 319 21.08 8.07 19.82
CA ASN A 319 20.55 7.04 18.93
C ASN A 319 20.58 5.67 19.61
N TYR A 320 19.41 5.10 19.86
CA TYR A 320 19.23 3.79 20.47
C TYR A 320 19.02 2.74 19.37
N GLN A 321 20.05 1.95 19.08
CA GLN A 321 20.01 0.84 18.14
C GLN A 321 19.58 -0.47 18.83
N ALA A 322 19.11 -1.46 18.03
CA ALA A 322 18.68 -2.77 18.50
C ALA A 322 17.55 -2.68 19.55
N VAL A 323 16.60 -1.79 19.32
CA VAL A 323 15.32 -1.69 20.05
C VAL A 323 14.18 -1.79 19.04
N THR A 324 13.14 -2.57 19.36
CA THR A 324 11.98 -2.76 18.47
C THR A 324 10.88 -1.77 18.80
N LEU A 325 10.20 -1.29 17.77
CA LEU A 325 9.16 -0.26 17.85
C LEU A 325 8.07 -0.62 18.90
N GLY A 326 7.55 -1.84 18.85
CA GLY A 326 6.48 -2.28 19.76
C GLY A 326 6.94 -2.38 21.23
N GLU A 327 8.16 -2.93 21.46
CA GLU A 327 8.68 -3.04 22.82
C GLU A 327 9.02 -1.67 23.43
N VAL A 328 9.49 -0.71 22.62
CA VAL A 328 9.72 0.67 23.08
C VAL A 328 8.40 1.33 23.46
N LEU A 329 7.37 1.28 22.63
CA LEU A 329 6.06 1.87 22.94
C LEU A 329 5.45 1.26 24.19
N ALA A 330 5.54 -0.06 24.36
CA ALA A 330 5.08 -0.75 25.55
C ALA A 330 5.87 -0.32 26.80
N ALA A 331 7.21 -0.31 26.75
CA ALA A 331 8.06 0.07 27.88
C ALA A 331 7.87 1.54 28.30
N VAL A 332 7.71 2.45 27.34
CA VAL A 332 7.37 3.86 27.59
C VAL A 332 6.02 3.97 28.28
N THR A 333 5.02 3.25 27.77
CA THR A 333 3.68 3.23 28.36
C THR A 333 3.71 2.73 29.79
N ASP A 334 4.46 1.67 30.08
CA ASP A 334 4.57 1.10 31.43
C ASP A 334 5.30 2.04 32.40
N ALA A 335 6.32 2.76 31.95
CA ALA A 335 7.12 3.67 32.76
C ALA A 335 6.37 4.95 33.21
N LEU A 336 5.32 5.33 32.48
CA LEU A 336 4.60 6.58 32.72
C LEU A 336 3.39 6.39 33.65
N PRO A 337 3.10 7.33 34.57
CA PRO A 337 1.84 7.34 35.32
C PRO A 337 0.67 7.68 34.39
N SER A 338 -0.53 7.22 34.74
CA SER A 338 -1.76 7.66 34.08
C SER A 338 -2.06 9.13 34.42
N ILE A 339 -2.59 9.85 33.46
CA ILE A 339 -3.17 11.18 33.72
C ILE A 339 -4.66 10.97 33.93
N ASP A 340 -5.15 11.32 35.14
CA ASP A 340 -6.58 11.32 35.41
C ASP A 340 -7.25 12.48 34.69
N GLY A 341 -8.27 12.19 33.88
CA GLY A 341 -9.02 13.18 33.15
C GLY A 341 -10.05 12.55 32.22
N ALA A 342 -11.04 13.34 31.80
CA ALA A 342 -11.90 12.92 30.71
C ALA A 342 -11.11 12.92 29.40
N ALA A 343 -11.41 11.97 28.51
CA ALA A 343 -10.86 12.00 27.15
C ALA A 343 -11.04 13.39 26.52
N PRO A 344 -10.08 13.90 25.75
CA PRO A 344 -10.20 15.18 25.10
C PRO A 344 -11.49 15.22 24.25
N PRO A 345 -12.15 16.37 24.13
CA PRO A 345 -13.34 16.46 23.29
C PRO A 345 -12.97 16.00 21.87
N THR A 346 -13.84 15.18 21.31
CA THR A 346 -13.70 14.79 19.90
C THR A 346 -13.66 16.07 19.09
N PRO A 347 -12.62 16.31 18.29
CA PRO A 347 -12.56 17.51 17.48
C PRO A 347 -13.86 17.63 16.67
N ASP A 348 -14.42 18.83 16.58
CA ASP A 348 -15.42 19.12 15.56
C ASP A 348 -14.70 18.94 14.21
N ARG A 349 -14.64 17.68 13.79
CA ARG A 349 -14.23 17.34 12.45
C ARG A 349 -15.34 17.95 11.63
N GLN A 350 -15.09 19.15 11.07
CA GLN A 350 -15.98 19.69 10.08
C GLN A 350 -16.24 18.50 9.15
N ARG A 351 -17.38 17.83 9.36
CA ARG A 351 -17.97 16.97 8.33
C ARG A 351 -17.83 17.83 7.12
N ALA A 352 -16.94 17.46 6.20
CA ALA A 352 -16.65 18.28 5.04
C ALA A 352 -18.01 18.79 4.62
N ARG A 353 -18.24 20.11 4.75
CA ARG A 353 -19.57 20.67 4.53
C ARG A 353 -19.81 20.43 3.08
N PHE A 354 -20.52 19.36 2.81
CA PHE A 354 -20.84 18.91 1.49
C PHE A 354 -21.79 19.94 0.93
N PHE A 355 -21.22 20.81 0.11
CA PHE A 355 -22.00 21.83 -0.55
C PHE A 355 -22.92 21.11 -1.53
N GLU A 356 -24.23 21.28 -1.33
CA GLU A 356 -25.20 20.98 -2.38
C GLU A 356 -24.73 21.73 -3.63
N SER A 357 -24.55 21.01 -4.72
CA SER A 357 -24.22 21.65 -5.99
C SER A 357 -25.44 22.51 -6.41
N PRO A 358 -25.30 23.84 -6.57
CA PRO A 358 -26.42 24.69 -6.95
C PRO A 358 -27.06 24.30 -8.30
N SER A 359 -26.32 23.57 -9.14
CA SER A 359 -26.75 23.14 -10.47
C SER A 359 -27.24 21.69 -10.55
N GLY A 360 -27.18 20.94 -9.44
CA GLY A 360 -27.44 19.50 -9.44
C GLY A 360 -26.33 18.67 -10.11
N THR A 361 -25.31 19.31 -10.69
CA THR A 361 -24.16 18.65 -11.35
C THR A 361 -23.27 17.97 -10.31
N LEU A 362 -22.71 16.81 -10.66
CA LEU A 362 -21.82 16.08 -9.79
C LEU A 362 -20.44 16.78 -9.72
N THR A 363 -20.14 17.36 -8.57
CA THR A 363 -18.83 17.96 -8.25
C THR A 363 -18.04 17.07 -7.30
N GLN A 364 -16.71 17.25 -7.23
CA GLN A 364 -15.86 16.52 -6.28
C GLN A 364 -16.36 16.67 -4.84
N ALA A 365 -16.74 17.87 -4.42
CA ALA A 365 -17.24 18.12 -3.08
C ALA A 365 -18.55 17.37 -2.79
N ALA A 366 -19.52 17.42 -3.69
CA ALA A 366 -20.80 16.73 -3.53
C ALA A 366 -20.65 15.21 -3.62
N TYR A 367 -19.77 14.74 -4.51
CA TYR A 367 -19.43 13.32 -4.66
C TYR A 367 -18.86 12.73 -3.36
N TRP A 368 -17.79 13.31 -2.82
CA TRP A 368 -17.17 12.80 -1.60
C TRP A 368 -18.10 12.90 -0.38
N GLY A 369 -19.04 13.83 -0.43
CA GLY A 369 -20.10 13.90 0.55
C GLY A 369 -21.06 12.74 0.52
N SER A 370 -21.47 12.39 -0.64
CA SER A 370 -22.32 11.22 -0.83
C SER A 370 -21.58 9.95 -0.41
N ILE A 371 -20.30 9.83 -0.76
CA ILE A 371 -19.45 8.70 -0.35
C ILE A 371 -19.30 8.62 1.17
N GLN A 372 -19.08 9.75 1.88
CA GLN A 372 -19.00 9.75 3.34
C GLN A 372 -20.24 9.10 3.99
N SER A 373 -21.42 9.37 3.46
CA SER A 373 -22.69 8.83 3.98
C SER A 373 -22.90 7.36 3.60
N PHE A 374 -22.20 6.86 2.58
CA PHE A 374 -22.28 5.49 2.08
C PHE A 374 -21.35 4.51 2.82
N LEU A 375 -20.30 5.02 3.48
CA LEU A 375 -19.33 4.18 4.20
C LEU A 375 -19.97 3.40 5.34
N ARG A 376 -19.45 2.19 5.55
CA ARG A 376 -19.88 1.29 6.63
C ARG A 376 -18.67 0.79 7.40
N GLU A 377 -18.93 0.42 8.64
CA GLU A 377 -17.93 -0.25 9.47
C GLU A 377 -17.37 -1.49 8.77
N GLY A 378 -16.06 -1.66 8.81
CA GLY A 378 -15.37 -2.80 8.24
C GLY A 378 -15.14 -2.74 6.72
N ASP A 379 -15.48 -1.63 6.03
CA ASP A 379 -15.16 -1.47 4.60
C ASP A 379 -13.66 -1.53 4.32
N VAL A 380 -13.30 -2.03 3.14
CA VAL A 380 -11.97 -1.90 2.55
C VAL A 380 -12.05 -0.88 1.44
N LEU A 381 -11.42 0.26 1.63
CA LEU A 381 -11.35 1.35 0.65
C LEU A 381 -10.01 1.29 -0.06
N ILE A 382 -10.04 1.24 -1.37
CA ILE A 382 -8.86 1.33 -2.23
C ILE A 382 -8.99 2.64 -3.02
N ALA A 383 -8.03 3.55 -2.88
CA ALA A 383 -8.06 4.83 -3.55
C ALA A 383 -6.81 5.01 -4.42
N GLU A 384 -7.05 5.22 -5.71
CA GLU A 384 -6.03 5.48 -6.71
C GLU A 384 -5.44 6.87 -6.54
N ASP A 385 -4.19 7.03 -6.89
CA ASP A 385 -3.52 8.33 -6.84
C ASP A 385 -4.22 9.38 -7.71
N GLY A 386 -4.15 10.65 -7.30
CA GLY A 386 -4.83 11.76 -7.96
C GLY A 386 -6.09 12.24 -7.23
N THR A 387 -7.17 12.55 -7.97
CA THR A 387 -8.43 13.07 -7.40
C THR A 387 -9.10 12.08 -6.44
N SER A 388 -8.91 10.78 -6.68
CA SER A 388 -9.50 9.71 -5.86
C SER A 388 -8.87 9.65 -4.46
N SER A 389 -7.53 9.52 -4.36
CA SER A 389 -6.85 9.48 -3.06
C SER A 389 -7.02 10.81 -2.31
N SER A 390 -6.87 11.93 -3.02
CA SER A 390 -6.99 13.27 -2.41
C SER A 390 -8.38 13.51 -1.82
N GLY A 391 -9.43 13.13 -2.52
CA GLY A 391 -10.79 13.25 -2.01
C GLY A 391 -11.06 12.27 -0.85
N ALA A 392 -10.59 11.03 -0.98
CA ALA A 392 -10.74 10.02 0.08
C ALA A 392 -9.98 10.37 1.37
N MET A 393 -8.90 11.18 1.30
CA MET A 393 -8.22 11.71 2.50
C MET A 393 -9.15 12.59 3.35
N GLY A 394 -10.13 13.24 2.77
CA GLY A 394 -11.12 14.06 3.48
C GLY A 394 -12.20 13.24 4.22
N LEU A 395 -12.35 11.96 3.93
CA LEU A 395 -13.33 11.10 4.58
C LEU A 395 -12.92 10.79 6.03
N THR A 396 -13.90 10.66 6.91
CA THR A 396 -13.73 10.03 8.23
C THR A 396 -14.14 8.58 8.11
N LEU A 397 -13.21 7.67 8.33
CA LEU A 397 -13.47 6.24 8.22
C LEU A 397 -14.26 5.74 9.43
N PRO A 398 -15.35 4.97 9.21
CA PRO A 398 -15.97 4.20 10.28
C PRO A 398 -14.98 3.20 10.92
N PRO A 399 -15.28 2.69 12.12
CA PRO A 399 -14.42 1.74 12.79
C PRO A 399 -14.12 0.50 11.92
N ARG A 400 -12.93 -0.10 12.12
CA ARG A 400 -12.47 -1.33 11.45
C ARG A 400 -12.36 -1.23 9.92
N CYS A 401 -12.48 -0.05 9.33
CA CYS A 401 -12.15 0.15 7.93
C CYS A 401 -10.66 -0.03 7.67
N THR A 402 -10.34 -0.48 6.46
CA THR A 402 -8.96 -0.51 5.94
C THR A 402 -8.85 0.45 4.78
N PHE A 403 -7.81 1.25 4.74
CA PHE A 403 -7.52 2.16 3.63
C PHE A 403 -6.25 1.73 2.90
N VAL A 404 -6.33 1.60 1.58
CA VAL A 404 -5.24 1.19 0.70
C VAL A 404 -5.02 2.25 -0.36
N THR A 405 -3.82 2.78 -0.41
CA THR A 405 -3.34 3.71 -1.46
C THR A 405 -1.84 3.50 -1.64
N GLN A 406 -1.28 3.96 -2.75
CA GLN A 406 0.16 3.85 -3.03
C GLN A 406 0.77 5.25 -3.19
N ALA A 407 0.76 6.03 -2.10
CA ALA A 407 1.14 7.44 -2.11
C ALA A 407 2.65 7.71 -2.25
N VAL A 408 3.51 6.72 -1.99
CA VAL A 408 4.98 6.87 -2.05
C VAL A 408 5.51 6.56 -3.45
N TRP A 409 5.13 5.41 -4.00
CA TRP A 409 5.58 4.99 -5.33
C TRP A 409 4.77 5.66 -6.44
N GLY A 410 3.46 5.88 -6.22
CA GLY A 410 2.58 6.64 -7.11
C GLY A 410 2.40 6.01 -8.50
N SER A 411 2.50 4.68 -8.61
CA SER A 411 2.31 3.99 -9.89
C SER A 411 0.83 3.90 -10.23
N ILE A 412 0.34 4.80 -11.08
CA ILE A 412 -1.08 4.83 -11.46
C ILE A 412 -1.52 3.54 -12.16
N GLY A 413 -2.76 3.11 -11.89
CA GLY A 413 -3.29 1.79 -12.26
C GLY A 413 -3.07 0.71 -11.19
N TYR A 414 -2.32 1.01 -10.12
CA TYR A 414 -2.08 0.11 -8.99
C TYR A 414 -3.38 -0.40 -8.37
N SER A 415 -4.34 0.48 -8.17
CA SER A 415 -5.50 0.23 -7.31
C SER A 415 -6.42 -0.88 -7.81
N LEU A 416 -6.52 -1.12 -9.11
CA LEU A 416 -7.35 -2.20 -9.66
C LEU A 416 -6.73 -3.58 -9.38
N GLY A 417 -5.41 -3.73 -9.52
CA GLY A 417 -4.70 -4.94 -9.10
C GLY A 417 -4.77 -5.14 -7.59
N ALA A 418 -4.56 -4.08 -6.81
CA ALA A 418 -4.68 -4.12 -5.35
C ALA A 418 -6.11 -4.50 -4.89
N LEU A 419 -7.15 -4.05 -5.59
CA LEU A 419 -8.53 -4.47 -5.34
C LEU A 419 -8.67 -5.99 -5.46
N LEU A 420 -8.17 -6.58 -6.55
CA LEU A 420 -8.16 -8.04 -6.69
C LEU A 420 -7.51 -8.72 -5.48
N GLY A 421 -6.31 -8.27 -5.11
CA GLY A 421 -5.57 -8.83 -3.98
C GLY A 421 -6.30 -8.71 -2.65
N THR A 422 -6.85 -7.53 -2.34
CA THR A 422 -7.58 -7.30 -1.09
C THR A 422 -8.88 -8.11 -1.02
N MET A 423 -9.58 -8.27 -2.13
CA MET A 423 -10.80 -9.10 -2.19
C MET A 423 -10.50 -10.58 -1.99
N ILE A 424 -9.41 -11.08 -2.55
CA ILE A 424 -8.96 -12.45 -2.33
C ILE A 424 -8.53 -12.66 -0.87
N ALA A 425 -7.91 -11.66 -0.23
CA ALA A 425 -7.49 -11.71 1.17
C ALA A 425 -8.65 -11.65 2.16
N ALA A 426 -9.70 -10.89 1.86
CA ALA A 426 -10.83 -10.66 2.77
C ALA A 426 -12.19 -10.69 2.04
N PRO A 427 -12.58 -11.83 1.47
CA PRO A 427 -13.77 -11.95 0.61
C PRO A 427 -15.10 -11.66 1.34
N GLN A 428 -15.11 -11.71 2.67
CA GLN A 428 -16.27 -11.42 3.51
C GLN A 428 -16.50 -9.92 3.76
N ARG A 429 -15.52 -9.06 3.41
CA ARG A 429 -15.61 -7.61 3.60
C ARG A 429 -16.15 -6.94 2.34
N ARG A 430 -16.81 -5.80 2.49
CA ARG A 430 -17.18 -4.95 1.36
C ARG A 430 -15.99 -4.14 0.87
N HIS A 431 -15.72 -4.16 -0.43
CA HIS A 431 -14.61 -3.47 -1.07
C HIS A 431 -15.11 -2.34 -1.94
N LEU A 432 -14.54 -1.15 -1.77
CA LEU A 432 -14.84 0.07 -2.50
C LEU A 432 -13.56 0.54 -3.22
N LEU A 433 -13.58 0.58 -4.53
CA LEU A 433 -12.48 1.15 -5.34
C LEU A 433 -12.87 2.53 -5.84
N PHE A 434 -11.98 3.49 -5.64
CA PHE A 434 -12.06 4.83 -6.23
C PHE A 434 -10.88 5.00 -7.19
N ILE A 435 -11.15 5.17 -8.48
CA ILE A 435 -10.12 5.22 -9.53
C ILE A 435 -10.47 6.25 -10.60
N GLY A 436 -9.48 7.04 -11.04
CA GLY A 436 -9.63 7.93 -12.18
C GLY A 436 -9.60 7.18 -13.51
N ASP A 437 -10.20 7.77 -14.53
CA ASP A 437 -10.28 7.22 -15.90
C ASP A 437 -8.90 6.95 -16.51
N GLY A 438 -7.94 7.86 -16.35
CA GLY A 438 -6.58 7.69 -16.87
C GLY A 438 -5.83 6.54 -16.19
N SER A 439 -5.93 6.42 -14.88
CA SER A 439 -5.31 5.32 -14.13
C SER A 439 -5.97 3.98 -14.46
N PHE A 440 -7.30 3.96 -14.61
CA PHE A 440 -8.03 2.76 -14.97
C PHE A 440 -7.59 2.20 -16.33
N GLN A 441 -7.32 3.07 -17.32
CA GLN A 441 -6.87 2.64 -18.65
C GLN A 441 -5.56 1.84 -18.63
N LEU A 442 -4.70 2.04 -17.64
CA LEU A 442 -3.40 1.34 -17.54
C LEU A 442 -3.54 -0.14 -17.19
N THR A 443 -4.57 -0.51 -16.44
CA THR A 443 -4.75 -1.87 -15.90
C THR A 443 -6.18 -2.40 -16.04
N ALA A 444 -7.00 -1.76 -16.89
CA ALA A 444 -8.44 -2.04 -17.06
C ALA A 444 -8.76 -3.53 -17.30
N GLN A 445 -7.85 -4.25 -17.98
CA GLN A 445 -8.02 -5.67 -18.28
C GLN A 445 -8.13 -6.54 -17.02
N GLU A 446 -7.62 -6.08 -15.87
CA GLU A 446 -7.71 -6.83 -14.60
C GLU A 446 -9.14 -6.94 -14.08
N LEU A 447 -10.04 -6.07 -14.55
CA LEU A 447 -11.48 -6.23 -14.32
C LEU A 447 -12.00 -7.60 -14.78
N SER A 448 -11.40 -8.17 -15.85
CA SER A 448 -11.78 -9.50 -16.34
C SER A 448 -11.44 -10.61 -15.33
N THR A 449 -10.33 -10.48 -14.60
CA THR A 449 -9.98 -11.41 -13.54
C THR A 449 -10.94 -11.30 -12.34
N ILE A 450 -11.28 -10.08 -11.94
CA ILE A 450 -12.27 -9.83 -10.88
C ILE A 450 -13.62 -10.50 -11.24
N LEU A 451 -14.08 -10.32 -12.48
CA LEU A 451 -15.31 -10.93 -12.98
C LEU A 451 -15.19 -12.46 -13.06
N ARG A 452 -14.05 -13.02 -13.49
CA ARG A 452 -13.82 -14.46 -13.57
C ARG A 452 -13.93 -15.16 -12.21
N HIS A 453 -13.53 -14.49 -11.15
CA HIS A 453 -13.61 -14.99 -9.77
C HIS A 453 -14.94 -14.65 -9.07
N ASP A 454 -15.94 -14.14 -9.79
CA ASP A 454 -17.26 -13.74 -9.25
C ASP A 454 -17.15 -12.78 -8.04
N LEU A 455 -16.10 -11.96 -8.01
CA LEU A 455 -15.91 -10.97 -6.96
C LEU A 455 -16.86 -9.78 -7.13
N LYS A 456 -17.31 -9.20 -6.02
CA LYS A 456 -18.42 -8.23 -6.00
C LYS A 456 -18.01 -6.88 -5.37
N PRO A 457 -17.03 -6.16 -5.92
CA PRO A 457 -16.69 -4.82 -5.45
C PRO A 457 -17.75 -3.79 -5.88
N VAL A 458 -17.69 -2.61 -5.24
CA VAL A 458 -18.25 -1.39 -5.78
C VAL A 458 -17.10 -0.57 -6.36
N ILE A 459 -17.09 -0.37 -7.67
CA ILE A 459 -16.05 0.38 -8.38
C ILE A 459 -16.62 1.75 -8.75
N PHE A 460 -15.99 2.80 -8.25
CA PHE A 460 -16.26 4.19 -8.56
C PHE A 460 -15.19 4.70 -9.50
N LEU A 461 -15.51 4.79 -10.79
CA LEU A 461 -14.63 5.39 -11.79
C LEU A 461 -14.97 6.87 -11.94
N ILE A 462 -14.00 7.74 -11.64
CA ILE A 462 -14.10 9.17 -11.85
C ILE A 462 -13.67 9.46 -13.28
N ASN A 463 -14.63 9.74 -14.16
CA ASN A 463 -14.40 10.12 -15.55
C ASN A 463 -14.39 11.66 -15.67
N ASN A 464 -13.20 12.23 -15.68
CA ASN A 464 -12.95 13.67 -15.86
C ASN A 464 -12.11 13.96 -17.12
N GLY A 465 -12.01 13.00 -18.06
CA GLY A 465 -11.36 13.12 -19.35
C GLY A 465 -9.82 13.24 -19.27
N GLY A 466 -9.18 12.66 -18.25
CA GLY A 466 -7.72 12.57 -18.16
C GLY A 466 -7.10 12.93 -16.81
N TYR A 467 -5.87 13.45 -16.86
CA TYR A 467 -5.01 13.61 -15.69
C TYR A 467 -5.23 14.95 -14.98
N THR A 468 -6.28 15.06 -14.17
CA THR A 468 -6.61 16.31 -13.46
C THR A 468 -5.54 16.70 -12.43
N ILE A 469 -4.85 15.76 -11.80
CA ILE A 469 -3.71 16.06 -10.91
C ILE A 469 -2.63 16.84 -11.68
N GLU A 470 -2.25 16.39 -12.86
CA GLU A 470 -1.23 17.06 -13.68
C GLU A 470 -1.70 18.47 -14.12
N ARG A 471 -3.01 18.63 -14.39
CA ARG A 471 -3.60 19.95 -14.68
C ARG A 471 -3.48 20.92 -13.52
N THR A 472 -3.42 20.44 -12.27
CA THR A 472 -3.23 21.29 -11.08
C THR A 472 -1.77 21.70 -10.88
N ILE A 473 -0.83 20.92 -11.41
CA ILE A 473 0.62 21.20 -11.33
C ILE A 473 1.04 22.14 -12.45
N LEU A 474 0.74 21.75 -13.71
CA LEU A 474 1.13 22.53 -14.87
C LEU A 474 0.28 22.18 -16.10
N GLY A 475 -0.12 23.19 -16.85
CA GLY A 475 -0.77 22.97 -18.15
C GLY A 475 -2.24 22.59 -18.05
N LYS A 476 -3.03 23.37 -17.31
CA LYS A 476 -4.46 23.17 -17.09
C LYS A 476 -5.26 22.82 -18.36
N THR A 477 -4.90 23.40 -19.50
CA THR A 477 -5.54 23.18 -20.81
C THR A 477 -4.67 22.43 -21.81
N ALA A 478 -3.58 21.80 -21.34
CA ALA A 478 -2.64 21.11 -22.20
C ALA A 478 -3.17 19.75 -22.65
N ARG A 479 -3.07 19.47 -23.95
CA ARG A 479 -3.58 18.22 -24.56
C ARG A 479 -2.88 16.96 -24.08
N TYR A 480 -1.67 17.06 -23.54
CA TYR A 480 -0.98 15.89 -22.99
C TYR A 480 -1.65 15.33 -21.73
N ASN A 481 -2.55 16.09 -21.09
CA ASN A 481 -3.37 15.65 -19.97
C ASN A 481 -4.69 14.99 -20.41
N ASP A 482 -5.04 15.07 -21.71
CA ASP A 482 -6.26 14.48 -22.23
C ASP A 482 -6.04 13.01 -22.60
N ILE A 483 -7.05 12.18 -22.41
CA ILE A 483 -7.04 10.76 -22.80
C ILE A 483 -8.23 10.45 -23.72
N ALA A 484 -8.16 9.29 -24.39
CA ALA A 484 -9.31 8.77 -25.12
C ALA A 484 -10.43 8.41 -24.13
N ASN A 485 -11.62 8.94 -24.34
CA ASN A 485 -12.78 8.60 -23.54
C ASN A 485 -13.36 7.25 -23.99
N TRP A 486 -13.35 6.25 -23.10
CA TRP A 486 -13.89 4.92 -23.39
C TRP A 486 -15.37 4.84 -22.97
N ALA A 487 -16.08 3.83 -23.45
CA ALA A 487 -17.38 3.43 -22.94
C ALA A 487 -17.19 2.58 -21.67
N TYR A 488 -16.76 3.20 -20.57
CA TYR A 488 -16.31 2.50 -19.35
C TYR A 488 -17.40 1.62 -18.76
N ALA A 489 -18.65 2.12 -18.67
CA ALA A 489 -19.77 1.38 -18.12
C ALA A 489 -20.13 0.10 -18.92
N GLU A 490 -19.68 -0.03 -20.16
CA GLU A 490 -19.87 -1.23 -20.98
C GLU A 490 -18.81 -2.32 -20.72
N LEU A 491 -17.66 -1.96 -20.16
CA LEU A 491 -16.51 -2.87 -20.02
C LEU A 491 -16.81 -4.14 -19.21
N PRO A 492 -17.60 -4.14 -18.12
CA PRO A 492 -17.94 -5.39 -17.44
C PRO A 492 -18.58 -6.42 -18.38
N LYS A 493 -19.50 -6.00 -19.25
CA LYS A 493 -20.14 -6.87 -20.25
C LYS A 493 -19.24 -7.22 -21.42
N VAL A 494 -18.30 -6.35 -21.78
CA VAL A 494 -17.30 -6.63 -22.83
C VAL A 494 -16.36 -7.74 -22.37
N PHE A 495 -15.89 -7.70 -21.11
CA PHE A 495 -14.99 -8.70 -20.57
C PHE A 495 -15.70 -10.01 -20.19
N ARG A 496 -16.96 -9.93 -19.78
CA ARG A 496 -17.78 -11.10 -19.45
C ARG A 496 -19.24 -10.86 -19.86
N PRO A 497 -19.64 -11.31 -21.06
CA PRO A 497 -20.97 -11.03 -21.64
C PRO A 497 -22.14 -11.50 -20.78
N ASP A 498 -21.98 -12.59 -20.02
CA ASP A 498 -22.99 -13.20 -19.14
C ASP A 498 -22.91 -12.70 -17.67
N THR A 499 -22.13 -11.66 -17.41
CA THR A 499 -22.00 -11.12 -16.05
C THR A 499 -23.30 -10.53 -15.52
N ALA A 500 -23.55 -10.76 -14.23
CA ALA A 500 -24.60 -10.08 -13.47
C ALA A 500 -24.17 -8.71 -12.92
N ALA A 501 -22.99 -8.21 -13.28
CA ALA A 501 -22.51 -6.90 -12.86
C ALA A 501 -23.46 -5.79 -13.34
N GLU A 502 -23.71 -4.84 -12.44
CA GLU A 502 -24.56 -3.67 -12.69
C GLU A 502 -23.69 -2.46 -12.99
N SER A 503 -23.95 -1.77 -14.09
CA SER A 503 -23.19 -0.59 -14.50
C SER A 503 -24.09 0.63 -14.57
N PHE A 504 -23.58 1.76 -14.06
CA PHE A 504 -24.27 3.03 -14.01
C PHE A 504 -23.38 4.15 -14.51
N VAL A 505 -23.98 5.12 -15.21
CA VAL A 505 -23.34 6.40 -15.56
C VAL A 505 -24.06 7.51 -14.81
N VAL A 506 -23.37 8.22 -13.95
CA VAL A 506 -23.95 9.27 -13.10
C VAL A 506 -23.31 10.62 -13.40
N ARG A 507 -24.16 11.66 -13.51
CA ARG A 507 -23.78 13.05 -13.83
C ARG A 507 -24.27 14.04 -12.80
N THR A 508 -25.22 13.59 -11.95
CA THR A 508 -25.84 14.43 -10.92
C THR A 508 -25.76 13.75 -9.56
N VAL A 509 -25.90 14.56 -8.51
CA VAL A 509 -25.95 14.08 -7.13
C VAL A 509 -27.15 13.15 -6.92
N GLU A 510 -28.28 13.46 -7.54
CA GLU A 510 -29.49 12.65 -7.45
C GLU A 510 -29.28 11.26 -8.08
N GLU A 511 -28.71 11.18 -9.27
CA GLU A 511 -28.38 9.90 -9.92
C GLU A 511 -27.44 9.06 -9.05
N LEU A 512 -26.39 9.69 -8.48
CA LEU A 512 -25.48 9.00 -7.57
C LEU A 512 -26.21 8.46 -6.33
N HIS A 513 -27.04 9.29 -5.68
CA HIS A 513 -27.81 8.87 -4.50
C HIS A 513 -28.78 7.72 -4.82
N ASN A 514 -29.40 7.73 -5.99
CA ASN A 514 -30.29 6.63 -6.41
C ASN A 514 -29.54 5.31 -6.49
N VAL A 515 -28.32 5.30 -7.03
CA VAL A 515 -27.48 4.10 -7.05
C VAL A 515 -27.03 3.70 -5.65
N LEU A 516 -26.53 4.64 -4.84
CA LEU A 516 -26.00 4.34 -3.50
C LEU A 516 -27.05 3.84 -2.51
N ASN A 517 -28.30 4.26 -2.65
CA ASN A 517 -29.42 3.88 -1.79
C ASN A 517 -30.14 2.60 -2.27
N THR A 518 -29.81 2.07 -3.44
CA THR A 518 -30.36 0.81 -3.95
C THR A 518 -29.49 -0.35 -3.45
N PRO A 519 -30.09 -1.42 -2.90
CA PRO A 519 -29.35 -2.63 -2.58
C PRO A 519 -28.85 -3.35 -3.84
N HIS A 520 -27.59 -3.75 -3.85
CA HIS A 520 -26.96 -4.51 -4.93
C HIS A 520 -26.37 -5.81 -4.39
N GLU A 521 -26.61 -6.90 -5.10
CA GLU A 521 -26.10 -8.23 -4.75
C GLU A 521 -24.86 -8.64 -5.56
N ASN A 522 -24.57 -7.92 -6.64
CA ASN A 522 -23.48 -8.20 -7.56
C ASN A 522 -22.44 -7.07 -7.54
N MET A 523 -21.42 -7.22 -8.38
CA MET A 523 -20.49 -6.16 -8.66
C MET A 523 -21.23 -4.92 -9.19
N VAL A 524 -20.87 -3.76 -8.68
CA VAL A 524 -21.39 -2.45 -9.14
C VAL A 524 -20.25 -1.63 -9.75
N PHE A 525 -20.46 -1.16 -10.96
CA PHE A 525 -19.54 -0.27 -11.66
C PHE A 525 -20.21 1.09 -11.89
N ILE A 526 -19.70 2.15 -11.28
CA ILE A 526 -20.28 3.50 -11.33
C ILE A 526 -19.30 4.42 -12.04
N GLU A 527 -19.63 4.83 -13.26
CA GLU A 527 -18.93 5.86 -14.01
C GLU A 527 -19.47 7.23 -13.61
N SER A 528 -18.68 8.00 -12.87
CA SER A 528 -19.03 9.34 -12.37
C SER A 528 -18.42 10.40 -13.28
N ILE A 529 -19.26 11.08 -14.08
CA ILE A 529 -18.83 12.11 -15.03
C ILE A 529 -18.65 13.44 -14.27
N MET A 530 -17.45 13.99 -14.34
CA MET A 530 -17.09 15.25 -13.66
C MET A 530 -16.37 16.22 -14.59
N ASP A 531 -16.33 17.48 -14.20
CA ASP A 531 -15.57 18.50 -14.94
C ASP A 531 -14.05 18.20 -14.87
N PRO A 532 -13.31 18.30 -15.99
CA PRO A 532 -11.87 18.03 -16.04
C PRO A 532 -11.02 18.93 -15.11
N THR A 533 -11.55 20.06 -14.68
CA THR A 533 -10.86 21.04 -13.85
C THR A 533 -11.36 21.06 -12.40
N ASP A 534 -12.40 20.29 -12.08
CA ASP A 534 -12.90 20.15 -10.71
C ASP A 534 -12.05 19.12 -9.94
N ALA A 535 -11.49 19.55 -8.84
CA ALA A 535 -10.60 18.75 -8.01
C ALA A 535 -10.80 19.03 -6.52
N PRO A 536 -10.49 18.06 -5.64
CA PRO A 536 -10.45 18.31 -4.20
C PRO A 536 -9.51 19.46 -3.84
N ALA A 537 -9.90 20.29 -2.88
CA ALA A 537 -9.15 21.50 -2.52
C ALA A 537 -7.70 21.21 -2.07
N ASN A 538 -7.47 20.09 -1.37
CA ASN A 538 -6.13 19.64 -0.98
C ASN A 538 -5.29 19.26 -2.18
N LEU A 539 -5.87 18.70 -3.26
CA LEU A 539 -5.14 18.39 -4.49
C LEU A 539 -4.72 19.66 -5.22
N ILE A 540 -5.59 20.66 -5.30
CA ILE A 540 -5.26 21.96 -5.91
C ILE A 540 -4.09 22.62 -5.16
N ALA A 541 -4.18 22.67 -3.83
CA ALA A 541 -3.10 23.23 -3.01
C ALA A 541 -1.79 22.45 -3.17
N GLY A 542 -1.87 21.12 -3.20
CA GLY A 542 -0.72 20.23 -3.44
C GLY A 542 -0.10 20.43 -4.83
N GLY A 543 -0.92 20.55 -5.88
CA GLY A 543 -0.43 20.81 -7.23
C GLY A 543 0.39 22.10 -7.35
N HIS A 544 -0.06 23.17 -6.69
CA HIS A 544 0.71 24.43 -6.65
C HIS A 544 2.03 24.27 -5.89
N ALA A 545 2.02 23.58 -4.75
CA ALA A 545 3.23 23.32 -3.97
C ALA A 545 4.21 22.43 -4.72
N SER A 546 3.72 21.41 -5.44
CA SER A 546 4.52 20.56 -6.33
C SER A 546 5.18 21.38 -7.44
N ALA A 547 4.42 22.25 -8.12
CA ALA A 547 4.96 23.09 -9.17
C ALA A 547 6.09 24.03 -8.66
N ASP A 548 5.93 24.56 -7.45
CA ASP A 548 6.96 25.40 -6.83
C ASP A 548 8.21 24.60 -6.43
N LEU A 549 8.04 23.37 -5.97
CA LEU A 549 9.14 22.46 -5.66
C LEU A 549 9.89 22.04 -6.94
N ASP A 550 9.18 21.55 -7.95
CA ASP A 550 9.75 20.93 -9.15
C ASP A 550 10.43 21.96 -10.06
N TYR A 551 9.81 23.13 -10.23
CA TYR A 551 10.29 24.14 -11.19
C TYR A 551 10.90 25.38 -10.54
N GLY A 552 10.66 25.60 -9.23
CA GLY A 552 11.18 26.72 -8.46
C GLY A 552 10.66 28.09 -8.89
N PRO A 553 11.23 29.20 -8.32
CA PRO A 553 10.70 30.56 -8.52
C PRO A 553 10.81 31.09 -9.95
N ARG A 554 11.55 30.42 -10.84
CA ARG A 554 11.65 30.76 -12.27
C ARG A 554 10.88 29.81 -13.17
N GLY A 555 10.07 28.93 -12.57
CA GLY A 555 9.32 27.91 -13.28
C GLY A 555 8.27 28.47 -14.21
N PRO A 556 7.76 27.63 -15.12
CA PRO A 556 6.74 28.03 -16.09
C PRO A 556 5.43 28.51 -15.44
N GLN A 557 5.10 28.04 -14.24
CA GLN A 557 3.92 28.44 -13.47
C GLN A 557 3.90 29.94 -13.11
N HIS A 558 5.06 30.61 -13.07
CA HIS A 558 5.18 32.04 -12.78
C HIS A 558 5.24 32.92 -14.05
N ARG A 559 5.14 32.36 -15.24
CA ARG A 559 5.13 33.15 -16.48
C ARG A 559 3.81 33.88 -16.65
N LYS A 560 3.83 35.15 -17.10
CA LYS A 560 2.61 35.88 -17.44
C LYS A 560 1.81 35.11 -18.48
N GLY A 561 0.58 34.77 -18.16
CA GLY A 561 -0.31 33.96 -19.00
C GLY A 561 -0.18 32.44 -18.81
N ALA A 562 0.62 31.95 -17.86
CA ALA A 562 0.54 30.57 -17.44
C ALA A 562 -0.86 30.34 -16.82
N GLN A 563 -1.62 29.45 -17.42
CA GLN A 563 -2.85 28.93 -16.82
C GLN A 563 -2.44 27.71 -15.99
N ILE A 564 -2.31 27.92 -14.68
CA ILE A 564 -2.24 26.81 -13.71
C ILE A 564 -3.67 26.39 -13.43
#